data_31e8674397372506d44ae333e1cc15c9
#
_entry.id   31e8674397372506d44ae333e1cc15c9
#
_cell.length_a   1.000
_cell.length_b   1.000
_cell.length_c   1.000
_cell.angle_alpha   90.00
_cell.angle_beta   90.00
_cell.angle_gamma   90.00
#
_symmetry.space_group_name_H-M   'P 1'
#
loop_
_entity.id
_entity.type
_entity.pdbx_description
1 polymer ?
#
loop_
_entity_poly.entity_id
_entity_poly.type
_entity_poly.pdbx_seq_one_letter_code
_entity_poly.pdbx_strand_id
1 'polypeptide(L)'
;GPRIVASGRPITMTGGHCWMMGSEADGVDGVRQMVRQLIKEGADFIKVMTSGGSTTGTMPERPSYSLEELKAIVDEAHKFDRLVGAHSNAIASIVNCLDAGVDMIIHGTFLKPDGTIYFDPGVGERLARSGVGQPHAARAPLPHRDHRGETSGVRPHP
;
A
#
# COMPACT_ATOMS: atom_id res chain seq x y z
N GLY A 1 -4.87 3.31 26.48
CA GLY A 1 -4.77 2.04 25.76
C GLY A 1 -3.78 2.11 24.61
N PRO A 2 -3.43 0.99 23.97
CA PRO A 2 -2.50 0.98 22.85
C PRO A 2 -3.11 1.75 21.64
N ARG A 3 -2.25 2.45 20.89
CA ARG A 3 -2.65 3.05 19.61
C ARG A 3 -2.68 1.96 18.54
N ILE A 4 -3.81 1.87 17.81
CA ILE A 4 -3.95 0.98 16.66
C ILE A 4 -3.68 1.80 15.41
N VAL A 5 -2.85 1.26 14.50
CA VAL A 5 -2.57 1.79 13.17
C VAL A 5 -3.19 0.84 12.16
N ALA A 6 -4.14 1.32 11.36
CA ALA A 6 -4.94 0.48 10.48
C ALA A 6 -5.09 1.06 9.07
N SER A 7 -5.06 0.20 8.06
CA SER A 7 -5.30 0.59 6.67
C SER A 7 -6.79 0.64 6.29
N GLY A 8 -7.66 0.15 7.16
CA GLY A 8 -9.04 -0.10 6.75
C GLY A 8 -9.12 -1.19 5.69
N ARG A 9 -9.72 -0.88 4.54
CA ARG A 9 -9.90 -1.80 3.41
C ARG A 9 -8.71 -1.73 2.45
N PRO A 10 -8.19 -2.86 1.91
CA PRO A 10 -7.11 -2.80 0.93
C PRO A 10 -7.63 -2.41 -0.46
N ILE A 11 -6.86 -1.61 -1.20
CA ILE A 11 -7.13 -1.36 -2.63
C ILE A 11 -6.79 -2.63 -3.41
N THR A 12 -7.68 -3.03 -4.30
CA THR A 12 -7.48 -4.15 -5.21
C THR A 12 -8.10 -3.84 -6.58
N MET A 13 -7.63 -4.48 -7.63
CA MET A 13 -8.28 -4.38 -8.95
C MET A 13 -9.64 -5.10 -8.91
N THR A 14 -10.53 -4.80 -9.85
CA THR A 14 -11.82 -5.49 -10.01
C THR A 14 -11.62 -7.02 -10.05
N GLY A 15 -12.26 -7.74 -9.12
CA GLY A 15 -12.11 -9.18 -8.94
C GLY A 15 -10.74 -9.64 -8.42
N GLY A 16 -9.90 -8.74 -7.94
CA GLY A 16 -8.58 -9.03 -7.41
C GLY A 16 -8.57 -9.64 -6.01
N HIS A 17 -7.39 -9.89 -5.48
CA HIS A 17 -7.24 -10.45 -4.12
C HIS A 17 -7.92 -9.54 -3.09
N CYS A 18 -8.72 -10.15 -2.19
CA CYS A 18 -9.53 -9.47 -1.17
C CYS A 18 -10.62 -8.52 -1.73
N TRP A 19 -11.09 -8.70 -2.97
CA TRP A 19 -12.15 -7.89 -3.58
C TRP A 19 -13.41 -7.75 -2.72
N MET A 20 -13.74 -8.79 -1.92
CA MET A 20 -14.90 -8.80 -1.03
C MET A 20 -14.86 -7.71 0.07
N MET A 21 -13.71 -7.06 0.27
CA MET A 21 -13.58 -5.96 1.22
C MET A 21 -14.07 -4.61 0.67
N GLY A 22 -14.45 -4.55 -0.62
CA GLY A 22 -15.17 -3.42 -1.21
C GLY A 22 -14.32 -2.17 -1.51
N SER A 23 -13.04 -2.37 -1.91
CA SER A 23 -12.16 -1.28 -2.35
C SER A 23 -11.56 -1.57 -3.71
N GLU A 24 -12.41 -2.03 -4.63
CA GLU A 24 -12.00 -2.28 -6.02
C GLU A 24 -11.82 -0.94 -6.74
N ALA A 25 -10.68 -0.80 -7.43
CA ALA A 25 -10.35 0.39 -8.21
C ALA A 25 -9.39 0.02 -9.34
N ASP A 26 -9.66 0.53 -10.53
CA ASP A 26 -8.89 0.30 -11.74
C ASP A 26 -8.56 1.63 -12.42
N GLY A 27 -7.42 1.67 -13.11
CA GLY A 27 -6.92 2.85 -13.80
C GLY A 27 -6.42 3.94 -12.87
N VAL A 28 -5.62 4.85 -13.43
CA VAL A 28 -4.94 5.91 -12.66
C VAL A 28 -5.92 6.78 -11.87
N ASP A 29 -7.02 7.19 -12.47
CA ASP A 29 -8.00 8.06 -11.81
C ASP A 29 -8.78 7.31 -10.73
N GLY A 30 -9.17 6.05 -11.00
CA GLY A 30 -9.89 5.20 -10.06
C GLY A 30 -9.08 4.92 -8.80
N VAL A 31 -7.80 4.57 -8.95
CA VAL A 31 -6.95 4.29 -7.79
C VAL A 31 -6.65 5.55 -6.98
N ARG A 32 -6.47 6.72 -7.62
CA ARG A 32 -6.31 8.01 -6.90
C ARG A 32 -7.57 8.36 -6.10
N GLN A 33 -8.74 8.17 -6.69
CA GLN A 33 -10.02 8.40 -6.02
C GLN A 33 -10.16 7.48 -4.81
N MET A 34 -9.82 6.19 -4.95
CA MET A 34 -9.89 5.22 -3.86
C MET A 34 -8.94 5.57 -2.71
N VAL A 35 -7.69 6.01 -3.00
CA VAL A 35 -6.76 6.48 -1.97
C VAL A 35 -7.40 7.60 -1.14
N ARG A 36 -7.98 8.63 -1.80
CA ARG A 36 -8.66 9.75 -1.11
C ARG A 36 -9.84 9.29 -0.28
N GLN A 37 -10.61 8.32 -0.80
CA GLN A 37 -11.75 7.74 -0.10
C GLN A 37 -11.31 7.04 1.19
N LEU A 38 -10.28 6.20 1.14
CA LEU A 38 -9.75 5.50 2.31
C LEU A 38 -9.18 6.48 3.35
N ILE A 39 -8.50 7.53 2.92
CA ILE A 39 -8.02 8.59 3.81
C ILE A 39 -9.20 9.30 4.49
N LYS A 40 -10.26 9.61 3.75
CA LYS A 40 -11.50 10.18 4.29
C LYS A 40 -12.17 9.26 5.32
N GLU A 41 -12.10 7.93 5.09
CA GLU A 41 -12.59 6.90 6.02
C GLU A 41 -11.73 6.75 7.27
N GLY A 42 -10.55 7.38 7.31
CA GLY A 42 -9.67 7.40 8.47
C GLY A 42 -8.51 6.40 8.41
N ALA A 43 -8.16 5.87 7.24
CA ALA A 43 -7.00 5.00 7.09
C ALA A 43 -5.71 5.70 7.54
N ASP A 44 -4.92 5.04 8.39
CA ASP A 44 -3.61 5.53 8.86
C ASP A 44 -2.52 5.33 7.80
N PHE A 45 -2.66 4.29 6.96
CA PHE A 45 -1.81 4.00 5.81
C PHE A 45 -2.64 3.33 4.71
N ILE A 46 -2.12 3.30 3.49
CA ILE A 46 -2.79 2.66 2.35
C ILE A 46 -2.25 1.26 2.17
N LYS A 47 -3.14 0.28 2.13
CA LYS A 47 -2.83 -1.10 1.76
C LYS A 47 -3.28 -1.36 0.33
N VAL A 48 -2.40 -1.96 -0.49
CA VAL A 48 -2.72 -2.34 -1.87
C VAL A 48 -2.37 -3.81 -2.14
N MET A 49 -3.20 -4.49 -2.93
CA MET A 49 -2.99 -5.87 -3.37
C MET A 49 -2.35 -5.84 -4.78
N THR A 50 -1.03 -5.94 -4.85
CA THR A 50 -0.27 -5.78 -6.09
C THR A 50 -0.09 -7.06 -6.88
N SER A 51 -0.51 -8.20 -6.30
CA SER A 51 -0.65 -9.50 -6.96
C SER A 51 -1.90 -10.22 -6.46
N GLY A 52 -2.27 -11.32 -7.09
CA GLY A 52 -3.23 -12.26 -6.52
C GLY A 52 -2.72 -12.86 -5.21
N GLY A 53 -3.56 -13.67 -4.57
CA GLY A 53 -3.26 -14.33 -3.30
C GLY A 53 -4.17 -15.54 -3.08
N SER A 54 -4.58 -15.80 -1.82
CA SER A 54 -5.43 -16.91 -1.45
C SER A 54 -6.91 -16.78 -1.88
N THR A 55 -7.32 -15.64 -2.40
CA THR A 55 -8.69 -15.45 -2.94
C THR A 55 -8.85 -16.27 -4.21
N THR A 56 -9.87 -17.14 -4.23
CA THR A 56 -10.17 -18.01 -5.37
C THR A 56 -10.34 -17.19 -6.65
N GLY A 57 -9.74 -17.66 -7.75
CA GLY A 57 -9.79 -17.00 -9.06
C GLY A 57 -8.74 -15.91 -9.28
N THR A 58 -7.91 -15.61 -8.27
CA THR A 58 -6.80 -14.66 -8.42
C THR A 58 -5.48 -15.37 -8.74
N MET A 59 -4.55 -14.66 -9.35
CA MET A 59 -3.25 -15.20 -9.81
C MET A 59 -2.11 -14.61 -8.99
N PRO A 60 -1.62 -15.29 -7.93
CA PRO A 60 -0.57 -14.76 -7.07
C PRO A 60 0.77 -14.57 -7.80
N GLU A 61 1.01 -15.27 -8.90
CA GLU A 61 2.20 -15.22 -9.74
C GLU A 61 2.21 -14.04 -10.75
N ARG A 62 1.14 -13.21 -10.77
CA ARG A 62 1.00 -12.08 -11.69
C ARG A 62 0.75 -10.75 -10.99
N PRO A 63 1.29 -9.63 -11.51
CA PRO A 63 0.91 -8.30 -11.06
C PRO A 63 -0.58 -8.04 -11.29
N SER A 64 -1.22 -7.41 -10.31
CA SER A 64 -2.61 -6.92 -10.39
C SER A 64 -2.70 -5.53 -10.99
N TYR A 65 -1.64 -4.73 -10.86
CA TYR A 65 -1.57 -3.34 -11.31
C TYR A 65 -0.38 -3.10 -12.22
N SER A 66 -0.53 -2.20 -13.17
CA SER A 66 0.57 -1.62 -13.93
C SER A 66 1.45 -0.75 -13.03
N LEU A 67 2.68 -0.48 -13.48
CA LEU A 67 3.57 0.45 -12.78
C LEU A 67 2.97 1.86 -12.66
N GLU A 68 2.22 2.30 -13.69
CA GLU A 68 1.59 3.62 -13.72
C GLU A 68 0.51 3.74 -12.64
N GLU A 69 -0.34 2.75 -12.49
CA GLU A 69 -1.37 2.70 -11.44
C GLU A 69 -0.74 2.66 -10.04
N LEU A 70 0.32 1.86 -9.84
CA LEU A 70 1.02 1.82 -8.56
C LEU A 70 1.68 3.16 -8.20
N LYS A 71 2.32 3.82 -9.18
CA LYS A 71 2.85 5.18 -8.99
C LYS A 71 1.75 6.15 -8.60
N ALA A 72 0.58 6.06 -9.23
CA ALA A 72 -0.55 6.91 -8.91
C ALA A 72 -1.05 6.70 -7.46
N ILE A 73 -1.08 5.45 -6.98
CA ILE A 73 -1.43 5.13 -5.59
C ILE A 73 -0.40 5.75 -4.63
N VAL A 74 0.89 5.52 -4.88
CA VAL A 74 1.98 6.01 -4.02
C VAL A 74 2.02 7.53 -3.98
N ASP A 75 2.00 8.18 -5.14
CA ASP A 75 2.00 9.64 -5.24
C ASP A 75 0.83 10.26 -4.48
N GLU A 76 -0.37 9.69 -4.68
CA GLU A 76 -1.56 10.23 -4.02
C GLU A 76 -1.55 10.02 -2.51
N ALA A 77 -1.10 8.85 -2.03
CA ALA A 77 -0.97 8.57 -0.61
C ALA A 77 0.07 9.50 0.05
N HIS A 78 1.23 9.66 -0.58
CA HIS A 78 2.31 10.51 -0.07
C HIS A 78 1.94 11.99 0.01
N LYS A 79 1.07 12.52 -0.88
CA LYS A 79 0.52 13.89 -0.76
C LYS A 79 -0.21 14.13 0.56
N PHE A 80 -0.75 13.09 1.15
CA PHE A 80 -1.48 13.13 2.42
C PHE A 80 -0.69 12.52 3.58
N ASP A 81 0.63 12.40 3.44
CA ASP A 81 1.53 11.82 4.44
C ASP A 81 1.11 10.39 4.87
N ARG A 82 0.58 9.60 3.93
CA ARG A 82 0.22 8.20 4.17
C ARG A 82 1.24 7.28 3.50
N LEU A 83 1.72 6.30 4.27
CA LEU A 83 2.58 5.22 3.76
C LEU A 83 1.75 4.24 2.93
N VAL A 84 2.42 3.53 2.01
CA VAL A 84 1.82 2.49 1.19
C VAL A 84 2.45 1.14 1.51
N GLY A 85 1.61 0.18 1.94
CA GLY A 85 1.99 -1.22 2.13
C GLY A 85 1.41 -2.10 1.04
N ALA A 86 2.26 -2.83 0.32
CA ALA A 86 1.90 -3.68 -0.81
C ALA A 86 1.93 -5.16 -0.44
N HIS A 87 0.80 -5.88 -0.61
CA HIS A 87 0.81 -7.34 -0.71
C HIS A 87 1.42 -7.71 -2.06
N SER A 88 2.49 -8.47 -2.07
CA SER A 88 3.19 -8.81 -3.29
C SER A 88 3.80 -10.21 -3.21
N ASN A 89 3.36 -11.11 -4.09
CA ASN A 89 3.87 -12.47 -4.20
C ASN A 89 4.73 -12.65 -5.45
N ALA A 90 4.29 -12.12 -6.59
CA ALA A 90 5.01 -12.24 -7.86
C ALA A 90 6.30 -11.43 -7.88
N ILE A 91 7.37 -11.98 -8.47
CA ILE A 91 8.63 -11.24 -8.70
C ILE A 91 8.35 -9.94 -9.47
N ALA A 92 7.54 -10.01 -10.52
CA ALA A 92 7.20 -8.82 -11.32
C ALA A 92 6.44 -7.77 -10.50
N SER A 93 5.56 -8.16 -9.57
CA SER A 93 4.88 -7.20 -8.70
C SER A 93 5.82 -6.59 -7.66
N ILE A 94 6.80 -7.34 -7.15
CA ILE A 94 7.86 -6.81 -6.27
C ILE A 94 8.67 -5.73 -7.00
N VAL A 95 9.06 -6.01 -8.26
CA VAL A 95 9.78 -5.04 -9.10
C VAL A 95 8.95 -3.77 -9.32
N ASN A 96 7.67 -3.91 -9.69
CA ASN A 96 6.77 -2.77 -9.85
C ASN A 96 6.62 -1.95 -8.54
N CYS A 97 6.55 -2.62 -7.39
CA CYS A 97 6.49 -1.96 -6.09
C CYS A 97 7.75 -1.13 -5.81
N LEU A 98 8.93 -1.68 -6.10
CA LEU A 98 10.20 -0.95 -5.97
C LEU A 98 10.26 0.26 -6.89
N ASP A 99 9.86 0.11 -8.15
CA ASP A 99 9.86 1.19 -9.16
C ASP A 99 8.80 2.26 -8.89
N ALA A 100 7.72 1.90 -8.18
CA ALA A 100 6.67 2.83 -7.76
C ALA A 100 7.01 3.56 -6.45
N GLY A 101 7.96 3.06 -5.67
CA GLY A 101 8.36 3.67 -4.41
C GLY A 101 7.41 3.36 -3.25
N VAL A 102 6.86 2.13 -3.17
CA VAL A 102 6.07 1.71 -2.00
C VAL A 102 6.95 1.69 -0.74
N ASP A 103 6.33 1.92 0.41
CA ASP A 103 7.07 2.02 1.68
C ASP A 103 7.29 0.66 2.35
N MET A 104 6.42 -0.33 2.05
CA MET A 104 6.49 -1.66 2.65
C MET A 104 6.03 -2.73 1.67
N ILE A 105 6.78 -3.82 1.55
CA ILE A 105 6.36 -5.04 0.84
C ILE A 105 6.04 -6.13 1.85
N ILE A 106 4.85 -6.71 1.71
CA ILE A 106 4.31 -7.74 2.60
C ILE A 106 4.32 -9.06 1.84
N HIS A 107 4.77 -10.11 2.51
CA HIS A 107 5.06 -11.46 2.01
C HIS A 107 6.36 -11.54 1.20
N GLY A 108 6.44 -10.91 0.03
CA GLY A 108 7.63 -10.99 -0.82
C GLY A 108 7.99 -12.44 -1.18
N THR A 109 7.02 -13.22 -1.67
CA THR A 109 7.16 -14.67 -1.85
C THR A 109 8.05 -15.05 -3.03
N PHE A 110 8.37 -14.13 -3.94
CA PHE A 110 9.20 -14.37 -5.11
C PHE A 110 8.64 -15.46 -6.05
N LEU A 111 7.32 -15.42 -6.33
CA LEU A 111 6.70 -16.32 -7.30
C LEU A 111 7.08 -15.93 -8.73
N LYS A 112 7.51 -16.93 -9.52
CA LYS A 112 7.65 -16.85 -10.97
C LYS A 112 6.29 -17.05 -11.66
N PRO A 113 6.17 -16.71 -12.97
CA PRO A 113 4.94 -16.92 -13.74
C PRO A 113 4.46 -18.37 -13.81
N ASP A 114 5.34 -19.35 -13.59
CA ASP A 114 5.03 -20.78 -13.52
C ASP A 114 4.56 -21.22 -12.13
N GLY A 115 4.41 -20.30 -11.18
CA GLY A 115 4.00 -20.56 -9.81
C GLY A 115 5.10 -21.10 -8.89
N THR A 116 6.33 -21.27 -9.38
CA THR A 116 7.45 -21.71 -8.54
C THR A 116 8.05 -20.56 -7.74
N ILE A 117 8.49 -20.84 -6.52
CA ILE A 117 9.20 -19.88 -5.68
C ILE A 117 10.68 -19.87 -6.09
N TYR A 118 11.20 -18.69 -6.39
CA TYR A 118 12.61 -18.50 -6.75
C TYR A 118 13.12 -17.17 -6.21
N PHE A 119 14.03 -17.21 -5.27
CA PHE A 119 14.70 -15.99 -4.80
C PHE A 119 15.59 -15.43 -5.90
N ASP A 120 15.23 -14.24 -6.41
CA ASP A 120 15.99 -13.50 -7.39
C ASP A 120 17.01 -12.61 -6.67
N PRO A 121 18.34 -12.90 -6.79
CA PRO A 121 19.36 -12.13 -6.08
C PRO A 121 19.39 -10.65 -6.48
N GLY A 122 19.12 -10.33 -7.75
CA GLY A 122 19.10 -8.93 -8.24
C GLY A 122 17.95 -8.13 -7.62
N VAL A 123 16.76 -8.74 -7.53
CA VAL A 123 15.60 -8.13 -6.84
C VAL A 123 15.87 -8.05 -5.34
N GLY A 124 16.49 -9.06 -4.74
CA GLY A 124 16.90 -9.06 -3.33
C GLY A 124 17.86 -7.92 -2.98
N GLU A 125 18.86 -7.67 -3.82
CA GLU A 125 19.78 -6.53 -3.66
C GLU A 125 19.07 -5.18 -3.79
N ARG A 126 18.13 -5.05 -4.74
CA ARG A 126 17.32 -3.84 -4.89
C ARG A 126 16.47 -3.59 -3.65
N LEU A 127 15.83 -4.61 -3.10
CA LEU A 127 15.07 -4.53 -1.83
C LEU A 127 15.96 -4.03 -0.69
N ALA A 128 17.15 -4.62 -0.52
CA ALA A 128 18.08 -4.25 0.53
C ALA A 128 18.53 -2.78 0.44
N ARG A 129 18.66 -2.24 -0.77
CA ARG A 129 19.10 -0.83 -1.01
C ARG A 129 17.95 0.17 -1.00
N SER A 130 16.70 -0.26 -1.21
CA SER A 130 15.56 0.65 -1.40
C SER A 130 15.05 1.32 -0.13
N GLY A 131 15.41 0.81 1.05
CA GLY A 131 14.85 1.25 2.32
C GLY A 131 13.39 0.82 2.55
N VAL A 132 12.84 -0.02 1.68
CA VAL A 132 11.50 -0.62 1.86
C VAL A 132 11.46 -1.41 3.17
N GLY A 133 10.46 -1.14 4.01
CA GLY A 133 10.34 -1.76 5.34
C GLY A 133 11.21 -1.13 6.43
N GLN A 134 12.02 -0.13 6.12
CA GLN A 134 12.73 0.65 7.12
C GLN A 134 11.75 1.59 7.84
N PRO A 135 11.84 1.74 9.19
CA PRO A 135 11.07 2.75 9.87
C PRO A 135 11.47 4.12 9.32
N HIS A 136 10.52 4.83 8.76
CA HIS A 136 10.74 6.21 8.31
C HIS A 136 10.94 7.12 9.53
N ALA A 137 12.16 7.16 10.05
CA ALA A 137 12.55 8.02 11.17
C ALA A 137 12.40 9.53 10.87
N ALA A 138 12.06 9.91 9.64
CA ALA A 138 12.01 11.28 9.17
C ALA A 138 10.60 11.84 8.92
N ARG A 139 9.54 11.02 9.00
CA ARG A 139 8.18 11.56 8.90
C ARG A 139 7.63 11.81 10.29
N ALA A 140 7.32 13.08 10.56
CA ALA A 140 6.71 13.50 11.82
C ALA A 140 5.49 12.60 12.15
N PRO A 141 5.28 12.25 13.44
CA PRO A 141 4.10 11.47 13.84
C PRO A 141 2.85 12.21 13.34
N LEU A 142 1.95 11.46 12.69
CA LEU A 142 0.67 11.98 12.22
C LEU A 142 -0.02 12.76 13.34
N PRO A 143 -0.57 13.97 13.07
CA PRO A 143 -1.29 14.72 14.08
C PRO A 143 -2.42 13.88 14.65
N HIS A 144 -2.52 13.86 15.97
CA HIS A 144 -3.57 13.20 16.70
C HIS A 144 -4.94 13.69 16.18
N ARG A 145 -5.68 12.86 15.48
CA ARG A 145 -7.12 13.04 15.36
C ARG A 145 -7.75 12.28 16.51
N ASP A 146 -8.21 13.01 17.52
CA ASP A 146 -9.16 12.44 18.44
C ASP A 146 -10.49 12.25 17.69
N HIS A 147 -11.16 11.16 17.99
CA HIS A 147 -12.41 10.76 17.33
C HIS A 147 -13.60 11.72 17.57
N ARG A 148 -13.35 12.92 18.11
CA ARG A 148 -14.37 13.93 18.43
C ARG A 148 -14.36 15.17 17.54
N GLY A 149 -13.51 15.24 16.51
CA GLY A 149 -13.56 16.36 15.55
C GLY A 149 -13.16 17.72 16.12
N GLU A 150 -12.64 17.81 17.34
CA GLU A 150 -12.22 19.05 17.97
C GLU A 150 -10.70 19.23 17.85
N THR A 151 -10.29 20.22 17.07
CA THR A 151 -8.93 20.75 17.14
C THR A 151 -8.80 21.50 18.47
N SER A 152 -8.00 20.98 19.41
CA SER A 152 -7.63 21.73 20.60
C SER A 152 -6.75 22.92 20.18
N GLY A 153 -7.39 24.03 19.87
CA GLY A 153 -6.74 25.32 19.73
C GLY A 153 -6.21 25.78 21.07
N VAL A 154 -4.91 25.74 21.26
CA VAL A 154 -4.25 26.50 22.34
C VAL A 154 -4.46 27.97 22.04
N ARG A 155 -5.35 28.63 22.80
CA ARG A 155 -5.44 30.07 22.80
C ARG A 155 -4.26 30.64 23.61
N PRO A 156 -3.51 31.61 23.10
CA PRO A 156 -2.57 32.33 23.93
C PRO A 156 -3.38 33.20 24.93
N HIS A 157 -3.05 33.11 26.18
CA HIS A 157 -3.53 34.01 27.22
C HIS A 157 -2.89 35.39 27.07
N PRO A 158 -3.61 36.47 27.41
CA PRO A 158 -3.15 37.84 27.30
C PRO A 158 -1.99 38.19 28.23
#